data_f62b58c7ecc106f718e2b5c89b818bf0
#
_entry.id   f62b58c7ecc106f718e2b5c89b818bf0
#
_cell.length_a   1.000
_cell.length_b   1.000
_cell.length_c   1.000
_cell.angle_alpha   90.00
_cell.angle_beta   90.00
_cell.angle_gamma   90.00
#
_symmetry.space_group_name_H-M   'P 1'
#
loop_
_entity.id
_entity.type
_entity.pdbx_description
1 polymer ?
#
loop_
_entity_poly.entity_id
_entity_poly.type
_entity_poly.pdbx_seq_one_letter_code
_entity_poly.pdbx_strand_id
1 'polypeptide(L)'
;MADPGTMLYITADELEERFGSKKTEKLARESEYAFLQKVTDIAYEAAWNREIKAVFISGPTSSGKTTTSTRLGSAIHLYGRPTLTISLDDYYKEGDYDYDEDGRPDMESITTLDIDLMVTQFRQLLRGEEVILPRFDFGTRTRSFPEERRASIAQNAVMIVEGLHGLSDEVIGELPQDECMGVFLCPWASLVGDRTLLRPEQIRQLRRISRDHSHRQTGALATLDYWPI
;
A
#
# COMPACT_ATOMS: atom_id res chain seq x y z
N MET A 1 -4.61 21.58 -8.05
CA MET A 1 -3.22 21.11 -7.96
C MET A 1 -2.91 20.99 -6.48
N ALA A 2 -2.82 19.78 -5.95
CA ALA A 2 -2.35 19.58 -4.58
C ALA A 2 -0.89 20.01 -4.53
N ASP A 3 -0.56 20.85 -3.55
CA ASP A 3 0.81 21.24 -3.22
C ASP A 3 1.63 19.95 -3.02
N PRO A 4 2.74 19.73 -3.74
CA PRO A 4 3.58 18.58 -3.51
C PRO A 4 4.04 18.65 -2.06
N GLY A 5 3.48 17.76 -1.23
CA GLY A 5 3.54 17.80 0.22
C GLY A 5 4.92 18.25 0.71
N THR A 6 4.93 19.29 1.50
CA THR A 6 6.12 19.90 2.06
C THR A 6 6.99 18.82 2.69
N MET A 7 8.15 18.55 2.08
CA MET A 7 9.14 17.67 2.70
C MET A 7 9.55 18.27 4.06
N LEU A 8 9.38 17.51 5.11
CA LEU A 8 9.87 17.88 6.42
C LEU A 8 11.39 17.64 6.43
N TYR A 9 12.15 18.71 6.49
CA TYR A 9 13.59 18.65 6.70
C TYR A 9 13.86 18.77 8.20
N ILE A 10 14.56 17.78 8.73
CA ILE A 10 15.07 17.79 10.11
C ILE A 10 16.59 17.70 9.98
N THR A 11 17.33 18.68 10.50
CA THR A 11 18.78 18.64 10.50
C THR A 11 19.32 17.58 11.45
N ALA A 12 20.59 17.18 11.27
CA ALA A 12 21.21 16.22 12.18
C ALA A 12 21.22 16.72 13.62
N ASP A 13 21.50 18.02 13.82
CA ASP A 13 21.52 18.65 15.15
C ASP A 13 20.10 18.64 15.78
N GLU A 14 19.07 19.00 15.01
CA GLU A 14 17.68 18.92 15.47
C GLU A 14 17.27 17.47 15.78
N LEU A 15 17.79 16.49 15.02
CA LEU A 15 17.55 15.09 15.28
C LEU A 15 18.22 14.65 16.58
N GLU A 16 19.50 15.03 16.80
CA GLU A 16 20.24 14.75 18.04
C GLU A 16 19.53 15.37 19.25
N GLU A 17 19.04 16.61 19.14
CA GLU A 17 18.24 17.24 20.17
C GLU A 17 16.94 16.48 20.49
N ARG A 18 16.42 15.73 19.53
CA ARG A 18 15.20 14.93 19.66
C ARG A 18 15.44 13.47 20.06
N PHE A 19 16.72 13.04 20.15
CA PHE A 19 17.08 11.74 20.70
C PHE A 19 17.18 11.75 22.22
N GLY A 20 16.78 10.66 22.83
CA GLY A 20 16.69 10.44 24.27
C GLY A 20 15.32 9.94 24.63
N SER A 21 15.18 9.11 25.69
CA SER A 21 14.00 8.28 25.94
C SER A 21 12.63 9.00 25.83
N LYS A 22 12.53 10.21 26.40
CA LYS A 22 11.27 10.99 26.33
C LYS A 22 11.12 11.82 25.04
N LYS A 23 12.24 12.25 24.45
CA LYS A 23 12.22 13.07 23.24
C LYS A 23 11.93 12.23 22.00
N THR A 24 12.46 11.00 21.92
CA THR A 24 12.16 10.05 20.84
C THR A 24 10.69 9.67 20.81
N GLU A 25 10.07 9.47 21.98
CA GLU A 25 8.64 9.21 22.08
C GLU A 25 7.80 10.40 21.56
N LYS A 26 8.23 11.63 21.87
CA LYS A 26 7.58 12.85 21.38
C LYS A 26 7.68 12.93 19.85
N LEU A 27 8.86 12.71 19.27
CA LEU A 27 9.08 12.71 17.82
C LEU A 27 8.23 11.65 17.13
N ALA A 28 8.17 10.44 17.69
CA ALA A 28 7.32 9.37 17.15
C ALA A 28 5.84 9.76 17.12
N ARG A 29 5.33 10.36 18.21
CA ARG A 29 3.95 10.87 18.28
C ARG A 29 3.69 11.98 17.27
N GLU A 30 4.57 12.97 17.16
CA GLU A 30 4.43 14.08 16.23
C GLU A 30 4.40 13.55 14.77
N SER A 31 5.25 12.58 14.44
CA SER A 31 5.27 11.93 13.14
C SER A 31 3.99 11.12 12.87
N GLU A 32 3.46 10.42 13.88
CA GLU A 32 2.20 9.70 13.78
C GLU A 32 1.02 10.67 13.56
N TYR A 33 0.97 11.79 14.27
CA TYR A 33 -0.07 12.80 14.07
C TYR A 33 0.00 13.41 12.67
N ALA A 34 1.19 13.74 12.18
CA ALA A 34 1.36 14.27 10.82
C ALA A 34 0.91 13.25 9.74
N PHE A 35 1.20 11.98 9.95
CA PHE A 35 0.70 10.91 9.08
C PHE A 35 -0.82 10.79 9.14
N LEU A 36 -1.40 10.75 10.34
CA LEU A 36 -2.85 10.65 10.51
C LEU A 36 -3.58 11.85 9.92
N GLN A 37 -3.01 13.06 10.03
CA GLN A 37 -3.58 14.25 9.41
C GLN A 37 -3.69 14.08 7.89
N LYS A 38 -2.61 13.62 7.22
CA LYS A 38 -2.63 13.35 5.78
C LYS A 38 -3.66 12.28 5.39
N VAL A 39 -3.77 11.21 6.18
CA VAL A 39 -4.80 10.17 5.94
C VAL A 39 -6.20 10.76 6.09
N THR A 40 -6.41 11.63 7.07
CA THR A 40 -7.70 12.29 7.30
C THR A 40 -8.06 13.23 6.16
N ASP A 41 -7.10 13.99 5.63
CA ASP A 41 -7.32 14.90 4.51
C ASP A 41 -7.75 14.13 3.25
N ILE A 42 -7.06 13.02 2.94
CA ILE A 42 -7.43 12.12 1.83
C ILE A 42 -8.81 11.50 2.07
N ALA A 43 -9.08 11.05 3.29
CA ALA A 43 -10.38 10.47 3.66
C ALA A 43 -11.52 11.48 3.52
N TYR A 44 -11.29 12.73 3.91
CA TYR A 44 -12.24 13.81 3.76
C TYR A 44 -12.58 14.02 2.28
N GLU A 45 -11.56 14.15 1.42
CA GLU A 45 -11.76 14.32 -0.02
C GLU A 45 -12.53 13.15 -0.62
N ALA A 46 -12.11 11.91 -0.35
CA ALA A 46 -12.77 10.71 -0.85
C ALA A 46 -14.21 10.56 -0.31
N ALA A 47 -14.48 11.02 0.90
CA ALA A 47 -15.82 10.90 1.50
C ALA A 47 -16.80 11.97 0.99
N TRP A 48 -16.34 13.19 0.78
CA TRP A 48 -17.20 14.31 0.38
C TRP A 48 -17.37 14.42 -1.12
N ASN A 49 -16.35 14.08 -1.90
CA ASN A 49 -16.51 13.98 -3.34
C ASN A 49 -17.23 12.68 -3.70
N ARG A 50 -18.53 12.76 -3.97
CA ARG A 50 -19.38 11.60 -4.25
C ARG A 50 -19.09 10.93 -5.58
N GLU A 51 -18.39 11.58 -6.48
CA GLU A 51 -17.92 10.98 -7.74
C GLU A 51 -16.84 9.94 -7.48
N ILE A 52 -16.01 10.11 -6.44
CA ILE A 52 -14.99 9.13 -6.10
C ILE A 52 -15.62 7.83 -5.60
N LYS A 53 -15.41 6.76 -6.35
CA LYS A 53 -15.87 5.40 -6.07
C LYS A 53 -14.73 4.48 -5.64
N ALA A 54 -13.50 4.79 -6.07
CA ALA A 54 -12.32 3.98 -5.78
C ALA A 54 -11.12 4.85 -5.40
N VAL A 55 -10.35 4.38 -4.41
CA VAL A 55 -9.05 4.95 -4.03
C VAL A 55 -7.98 3.90 -4.25
N PHE A 56 -7.01 4.20 -5.11
CA PHE A 56 -5.89 3.34 -5.42
C PHE A 56 -4.65 3.78 -4.68
N ILE A 57 -4.06 2.89 -3.89
CA ILE A 57 -2.87 3.15 -3.09
C ILE A 57 -1.70 2.36 -3.66
N SER A 58 -0.72 3.06 -4.20
CA SER A 58 0.52 2.46 -4.70
C SER A 58 1.73 2.95 -3.92
N GLY A 59 2.84 2.28 -4.10
CA GLY A 59 4.11 2.62 -3.49
C GLY A 59 5.01 1.40 -3.37
N PRO A 60 6.32 1.61 -3.18
CA PRO A 60 7.29 0.52 -3.16
C PRO A 60 7.06 -0.42 -1.98
N THR A 61 7.66 -1.59 -2.07
CA THR A 61 7.65 -2.60 -0.99
C THR A 61 8.06 -1.98 0.34
N SER A 62 7.33 -2.33 1.41
CA SER A 62 7.49 -1.78 2.78
C SER A 62 7.28 -0.26 2.92
N SER A 63 6.57 0.37 2.01
CA SER A 63 6.15 1.79 2.13
C SER A 63 5.06 2.01 3.19
N GLY A 64 4.29 0.99 3.55
CA GLY A 64 3.19 1.08 4.51
C GLY A 64 1.80 1.13 3.86
N LYS A 65 1.66 0.65 2.62
CA LYS A 65 0.38 0.62 1.88
C LYS A 65 -0.76 -0.01 2.69
N THR A 66 -0.57 -1.21 3.18
CA THR A 66 -1.60 -1.94 3.96
C THR A 66 -2.01 -1.20 5.24
N THR A 67 -1.05 -0.59 5.95
CA THR A 67 -1.37 0.23 7.13
C THR A 67 -2.17 1.47 6.74
N THR A 68 -1.79 2.13 5.65
CA THR A 68 -2.47 3.32 5.16
C THR A 68 -3.87 3.00 4.65
N SER A 69 -4.05 1.91 3.89
CA SER A 69 -5.37 1.50 3.38
C SER A 69 -6.34 1.20 4.53
N THR A 70 -5.89 0.49 5.56
CA THR A 70 -6.70 0.19 6.75
C THR A 70 -7.12 1.48 7.49
N ARG A 71 -6.18 2.40 7.71
CA ARG A 71 -6.47 3.67 8.39
C ARG A 71 -7.35 4.58 7.54
N LEU A 72 -7.11 4.62 6.24
CA LEU A 72 -7.93 5.38 5.29
C LEU A 72 -9.37 4.86 5.26
N GLY A 73 -9.56 3.53 5.19
CA GLY A 73 -10.88 2.91 5.23
C GLY A 73 -11.64 3.26 6.50
N SER A 74 -10.96 3.19 7.65
CA SER A 74 -11.54 3.59 8.93
C SER A 74 -11.93 5.08 8.96
N ALA A 75 -11.08 5.95 8.41
CA ALA A 75 -11.35 7.39 8.38
C ALA A 75 -12.50 7.73 7.42
N ILE A 76 -12.58 7.13 6.23
CA ILE A 76 -13.69 7.30 5.29
C ILE A 76 -15.01 6.81 5.92
N HIS A 77 -14.96 5.69 6.64
CA HIS A 77 -16.13 5.14 7.34
C HIS A 77 -16.66 6.11 8.40
N LEU A 78 -15.79 6.78 9.14
CA LEU A 78 -16.18 7.81 10.11
C LEU A 78 -16.87 9.01 9.45
N TYR A 79 -16.61 9.29 8.19
CA TYR A 79 -17.33 10.29 7.38
C TYR A 79 -18.62 9.76 6.76
N GLY A 80 -19.06 8.53 7.12
CA GLY A 80 -20.35 7.97 6.75
C GLY A 80 -20.38 7.26 5.40
N ARG A 81 -19.22 6.91 4.81
CA ARG A 81 -19.15 6.06 3.62
C ARG A 81 -18.58 4.68 3.97
N PRO A 82 -19.30 3.58 3.69
CA PRO A 82 -18.74 2.24 3.83
C PRO A 82 -17.52 2.06 2.92
N THR A 83 -16.60 1.17 3.31
CA THR A 83 -15.41 0.88 2.52
C THR A 83 -15.20 -0.62 2.36
N LEU A 84 -14.66 -1.03 1.20
CA LEU A 84 -14.13 -2.36 0.96
C LEU A 84 -12.66 -2.23 0.58
N THR A 85 -11.78 -2.86 1.35
CA THR A 85 -10.33 -2.86 1.05
C THR A 85 -9.95 -4.15 0.33
N ILE A 86 -9.22 -4.00 -0.76
CA ILE A 86 -8.75 -5.09 -1.63
C ILE A 86 -7.24 -4.94 -1.78
N SER A 87 -6.50 -6.04 -1.58
CA SER A 87 -5.07 -6.11 -1.87
C SER A 87 -4.83 -6.70 -3.26
N LEU A 88 -3.99 -6.06 -4.06
CA LEU A 88 -3.55 -6.61 -5.34
C LEU A 88 -2.71 -7.88 -5.17
N ASP A 89 -2.08 -8.04 -4.00
CA ASP A 89 -1.30 -9.24 -3.67
C ASP A 89 -2.16 -10.52 -3.67
N ASP A 90 -3.49 -10.41 -3.56
CA ASP A 90 -4.40 -11.55 -3.66
C ASP A 90 -4.67 -12.01 -5.12
N TYR A 91 -4.28 -11.19 -6.10
CA TYR A 91 -4.50 -11.45 -7.53
C TYR A 91 -3.30 -12.07 -8.26
N TYR A 92 -2.28 -12.53 -7.55
CA TYR A 92 -1.19 -13.25 -8.19
C TYR A 92 -1.72 -14.48 -8.94
N LYS A 93 -1.15 -14.71 -10.13
CA LYS A 93 -1.41 -15.93 -10.91
C LYS A 93 -0.78 -17.14 -10.22
N GLU A 94 -1.39 -18.30 -10.41
CA GLU A 94 -0.74 -19.56 -10.10
C GLU A 94 0.21 -19.95 -11.25
N GLY A 95 1.34 -20.58 -10.94
CA GLY A 95 2.19 -21.20 -11.93
C GLY A 95 3.40 -20.38 -12.37
N ASP A 96 3.63 -20.30 -13.66
CA ASP A 96 4.87 -19.76 -14.22
C ASP A 96 4.98 -18.26 -14.02
N TYR A 97 6.05 -17.87 -13.35
CA TYR A 97 6.47 -16.49 -13.22
C TYR A 97 7.64 -16.22 -14.18
N ASP A 98 7.81 -14.97 -14.55
CA ASP A 98 9.06 -14.52 -15.13
C ASP A 98 10.18 -14.69 -14.11
N TYR A 99 11.34 -15.13 -14.55
CA TYR A 99 12.50 -15.34 -13.69
C TYR A 99 13.54 -14.27 -14.00
N ASP A 100 14.15 -13.75 -12.94
CA ASP A 100 15.29 -12.85 -13.05
C ASP A 100 16.56 -13.60 -13.56
N GLU A 101 17.66 -12.86 -13.74
CA GLU A 101 18.94 -13.40 -14.19
C GLU A 101 19.54 -14.46 -13.23
N ASP A 102 19.14 -14.42 -11.96
CA ASP A 102 19.55 -15.36 -10.92
C ASP A 102 18.62 -16.59 -10.81
N GLY A 103 17.60 -16.71 -11.69
CA GLY A 103 16.61 -17.78 -11.68
C GLY A 103 15.61 -17.69 -10.53
N ARG A 104 15.36 -16.47 -10.00
CA ARG A 104 14.33 -16.21 -8.99
C ARG A 104 13.08 -15.67 -9.67
N PRO A 105 11.86 -16.00 -9.18
CA PRO A 105 10.65 -15.42 -9.73
C PRO A 105 10.60 -13.91 -9.47
N ASP A 106 10.42 -13.13 -10.54
CA ASP A 106 10.19 -11.69 -10.45
C ASP A 106 8.76 -11.43 -9.95
N MET A 107 8.59 -11.46 -8.64
CA MET A 107 7.32 -11.19 -7.97
C MET A 107 6.91 -9.71 -8.00
N GLU A 108 7.76 -8.83 -8.49
CA GLU A 108 7.45 -7.40 -8.65
C GLU A 108 6.99 -7.04 -10.06
N SER A 109 7.07 -7.97 -11.03
CA SER A 109 6.52 -7.77 -12.37
C SER A 109 4.99 -7.71 -12.34
N ILE A 110 4.41 -6.77 -13.07
CA ILE A 110 2.95 -6.68 -13.25
C ILE A 110 2.36 -7.91 -13.96
N THR A 111 3.16 -8.61 -14.75
CA THR A 111 2.76 -9.82 -15.47
C THR A 111 2.37 -10.97 -14.53
N THR A 112 2.82 -10.93 -13.27
CA THR A 112 2.48 -11.89 -12.23
C THR A 112 1.04 -11.75 -11.74
N LEU A 113 0.40 -10.61 -11.99
CA LEU A 113 -0.98 -10.34 -11.59
C LEU A 113 -1.96 -10.77 -12.68
N ASP A 114 -3.10 -11.27 -12.26
CA ASP A 114 -4.25 -11.58 -13.11
C ASP A 114 -5.09 -10.31 -13.32
N ILE A 115 -4.61 -9.45 -14.22
CA ILE A 115 -5.20 -8.14 -14.51
C ILE A 115 -6.64 -8.29 -15.01
N ASP A 116 -6.91 -9.27 -15.88
CA ASP A 116 -8.25 -9.49 -16.44
C ASP A 116 -9.27 -9.83 -15.37
N LEU A 117 -8.93 -10.74 -14.46
CA LEU A 117 -9.77 -11.08 -13.31
C LEU A 117 -10.01 -9.86 -12.43
N MET A 118 -8.94 -9.15 -12.10
CA MET A 118 -8.98 -8.00 -11.22
C MET A 118 -9.87 -6.88 -11.76
N VAL A 119 -9.64 -6.46 -13.01
CA VAL A 119 -10.44 -5.41 -13.66
C VAL A 119 -11.90 -5.83 -13.79
N THR A 120 -12.15 -7.11 -14.11
CA THR A 120 -13.51 -7.66 -14.18
C THR A 120 -14.21 -7.54 -12.82
N GLN A 121 -13.58 -7.98 -11.75
CA GLN A 121 -14.17 -7.91 -10.40
C GLN A 121 -14.34 -6.47 -9.91
N PHE A 122 -13.40 -5.57 -10.21
CA PHE A 122 -13.54 -4.15 -9.85
C PHE A 122 -14.73 -3.51 -10.56
N ARG A 123 -14.90 -3.77 -11.85
CA ARG A 123 -16.07 -3.30 -12.61
C ARG A 123 -17.38 -3.86 -12.05
N GLN A 124 -17.40 -5.13 -11.67
CA GLN A 124 -18.58 -5.77 -11.04
C GLN A 124 -18.91 -5.10 -9.71
N LEU A 125 -17.92 -4.92 -8.83
CA LEU A 125 -18.09 -4.24 -7.55
C LEU A 125 -18.61 -2.81 -7.72
N LEU A 126 -18.04 -2.04 -8.65
CA LEU A 126 -18.49 -0.66 -8.92
C LEU A 126 -19.94 -0.60 -9.42
N ARG A 127 -20.47 -1.67 -10.05
CA ARG A 127 -21.87 -1.82 -10.41
C ARG A 127 -22.75 -2.35 -9.27
N GLY A 128 -22.16 -2.63 -8.09
CA GLY A 128 -22.87 -3.22 -6.95
C GLY A 128 -23.13 -4.72 -7.08
N GLU A 129 -22.46 -5.38 -8.02
CA GLU A 129 -22.54 -6.84 -8.19
C GLU A 129 -21.74 -7.54 -7.09
N GLU A 130 -22.10 -8.77 -6.80
CA GLU A 130 -21.42 -9.62 -5.84
C GLU A 130 -20.30 -10.41 -6.51
N VAL A 131 -19.12 -10.46 -5.87
CA VAL A 131 -17.97 -11.24 -6.31
C VAL A 131 -17.39 -12.05 -5.15
N ILE A 132 -16.64 -13.10 -5.45
CA ILE A 132 -15.79 -13.78 -4.47
C ILE A 132 -14.34 -13.32 -4.75
N LEU A 133 -13.79 -12.52 -3.83
CA LEU A 133 -12.43 -12.04 -3.95
C LEU A 133 -11.43 -13.19 -3.80
N PRO A 134 -10.37 -13.22 -4.60
CA PRO A 134 -9.33 -14.23 -4.45
C PRO A 134 -8.56 -14.07 -3.14
N ARG A 135 -7.86 -15.13 -2.76
CA ARG A 135 -6.82 -15.14 -1.73
C ARG A 135 -5.61 -15.86 -2.29
N PHE A 136 -4.47 -15.21 -2.25
CA PHE A 136 -3.20 -15.81 -2.64
C PHE A 136 -2.39 -16.23 -1.42
N ASP A 137 -1.93 -17.48 -1.42
CA ASP A 137 -1.03 -18.00 -0.41
C ASP A 137 0.41 -18.02 -0.95
N PHE A 138 1.25 -17.12 -0.42
CA PHE A 138 2.65 -17.02 -0.82
C PHE A 138 3.51 -18.23 -0.42
N GLY A 139 3.09 -18.99 0.58
CA GLY A 139 3.81 -20.19 1.02
C GLY A 139 3.66 -21.35 0.04
N THR A 140 2.44 -21.56 -0.45
CA THR A 140 2.11 -22.62 -1.41
C THR A 140 2.08 -22.13 -2.87
N ARG A 141 2.08 -20.80 -3.08
CA ARG A 141 1.92 -20.14 -4.39
C ARG A 141 0.63 -20.53 -5.11
N THR A 142 -0.43 -20.66 -4.35
CA THR A 142 -1.76 -21.03 -4.86
C THR A 142 -2.78 -19.93 -4.61
N ARG A 143 -3.73 -19.80 -5.53
CA ARG A 143 -4.86 -18.89 -5.41
C ARG A 143 -6.13 -19.67 -5.13
N SER A 144 -6.94 -19.17 -4.24
CA SER A 144 -8.24 -19.74 -3.88
C SER A 144 -9.32 -18.68 -3.89
N PHE A 145 -10.60 -19.11 -3.94
CA PHE A 145 -11.77 -18.24 -3.88
C PHE A 145 -12.66 -18.68 -2.71
N PRO A 146 -12.26 -18.39 -1.49
CA PRO A 146 -13.01 -18.84 -0.31
C PRO A 146 -14.32 -18.06 -0.17
N GLU A 147 -15.41 -18.75 0.14
CA GLU A 147 -16.75 -18.18 0.24
C GLU A 147 -16.86 -17.05 1.27
N GLU A 148 -16.04 -17.08 2.31
CA GLU A 148 -15.98 -16.00 3.30
C GLU A 148 -15.45 -14.67 2.73
N ARG A 149 -14.87 -14.69 1.52
CA ARG A 149 -14.42 -13.49 0.80
C ARG A 149 -15.46 -12.99 -0.21
N ARG A 150 -16.68 -13.46 -0.10
CA ARG A 150 -17.81 -12.93 -0.86
C ARG A 150 -18.04 -11.47 -0.48
N ALA A 151 -18.07 -10.59 -1.45
CA ALA A 151 -18.15 -9.16 -1.24
C ALA A 151 -19.04 -8.49 -2.29
N SER A 152 -19.73 -7.46 -1.86
CA SER A 152 -20.37 -6.46 -2.71
C SER A 152 -20.18 -5.09 -2.08
N ILE A 153 -20.30 -4.03 -2.86
CA ILE A 153 -20.22 -2.67 -2.31
C ILE A 153 -21.55 -1.93 -2.50
N ALA A 154 -21.97 -1.21 -1.47
CA ALA A 154 -23.12 -0.32 -1.58
C ALA A 154 -22.82 0.82 -2.56
N GLN A 155 -23.85 1.38 -3.19
CA GLN A 155 -23.73 2.45 -4.18
C GLN A 155 -22.94 3.70 -3.67
N ASN A 156 -22.99 3.96 -2.36
CA ASN A 156 -22.28 5.07 -1.72
C ASN A 156 -20.94 4.64 -1.09
N ALA A 157 -20.52 3.40 -1.25
CA ALA A 157 -19.26 2.92 -0.68
C ALA A 157 -18.04 3.42 -1.48
N VAL A 158 -16.86 3.28 -0.88
CA VAL A 158 -15.58 3.50 -1.54
C VAL A 158 -14.77 2.20 -1.54
N MET A 159 -14.35 1.76 -2.71
CA MET A 159 -13.40 0.67 -2.87
C MET A 159 -11.99 1.22 -2.63
N ILE A 160 -11.21 0.58 -1.77
CA ILE A 160 -9.80 0.91 -1.53
C ILE A 160 -8.96 -0.23 -2.06
N VAL A 161 -8.12 0.06 -3.04
CA VAL A 161 -7.25 -0.94 -3.67
C VAL A 161 -5.81 -0.60 -3.33
N GLU A 162 -5.07 -1.56 -2.75
CA GLU A 162 -3.68 -1.33 -2.43
C GLU A 162 -2.76 -2.38 -3.06
N GLY A 163 -1.61 -1.93 -3.53
CA GLY A 163 -0.59 -2.82 -4.09
C GLY A 163 0.54 -2.07 -4.77
N LEU A 164 1.57 -2.79 -5.17
CA LEU A 164 2.71 -2.19 -5.86
C LEU A 164 2.28 -1.49 -7.15
N HIS A 165 1.41 -2.12 -7.92
CA HIS A 165 0.94 -1.67 -9.23
C HIS A 165 -0.40 -0.90 -9.19
N GLY A 166 -0.84 -0.45 -8.01
CA GLY A 166 -2.16 0.19 -7.84
C GLY A 166 -2.40 1.42 -8.72
N LEU A 167 -1.35 2.07 -9.21
CA LEU A 167 -1.43 3.24 -10.10
C LEU A 167 -0.88 2.96 -11.50
N SER A 168 -0.68 1.71 -11.89
CA SER A 168 -0.31 1.39 -13.26
C SER A 168 -1.50 1.56 -14.22
N ASP A 169 -1.21 1.87 -15.47
CA ASP A 169 -2.25 2.04 -16.50
C ASP A 169 -3.07 0.76 -16.71
N GLU A 170 -2.47 -0.40 -16.53
CA GLU A 170 -3.14 -1.70 -16.64
C GLU A 170 -4.19 -1.91 -15.53
N VAL A 171 -4.03 -1.25 -14.39
CA VAL A 171 -4.95 -1.37 -13.24
C VAL A 171 -5.98 -0.26 -13.26
N ILE A 172 -5.53 0.99 -13.21
CA ILE A 172 -6.41 2.14 -13.06
C ILE A 172 -6.95 2.64 -14.40
N GLY A 173 -6.18 2.47 -15.50
CA GLY A 173 -6.54 2.97 -16.83
C GLY A 173 -7.81 2.34 -17.40
N GLU A 174 -8.16 1.14 -16.93
CA GLU A 174 -9.36 0.39 -17.35
C GLU A 174 -10.66 0.80 -16.62
N LEU A 175 -10.58 1.75 -15.69
CA LEU A 175 -11.70 2.23 -14.88
C LEU A 175 -12.02 3.70 -15.20
N PRO A 176 -13.24 4.19 -14.89
CA PRO A 176 -13.59 5.60 -15.06
C PRO A 176 -12.66 6.50 -14.23
N GLN A 177 -11.85 7.31 -14.90
CA GLN A 177 -10.78 8.10 -14.26
C GLN A 177 -11.34 9.18 -13.31
N ASP A 178 -12.50 9.73 -13.60
CA ASP A 178 -13.22 10.70 -12.79
C ASP A 178 -13.82 10.09 -11.51
N GLU A 179 -13.96 8.77 -11.46
CA GLU A 179 -14.40 8.03 -10.27
C GLU A 179 -13.23 7.52 -9.41
N CYS A 180 -11.99 7.72 -9.85
CA CYS A 180 -10.80 7.18 -9.21
C CYS A 180 -9.93 8.26 -8.57
N MET A 181 -9.41 7.97 -7.37
CA MET A 181 -8.39 8.77 -6.70
C MET A 181 -7.11 7.96 -6.54
N GLY A 182 -5.98 8.52 -6.95
CA GLY A 182 -4.67 7.91 -6.81
C GLY A 182 -3.91 8.45 -5.59
N VAL A 183 -3.31 7.54 -4.80
CA VAL A 183 -2.45 7.87 -3.66
C VAL A 183 -1.13 7.14 -3.82
N PHE A 184 -0.03 7.87 -3.93
CA PHE A 184 1.29 7.28 -4.00
C PHE A 184 2.02 7.44 -2.67
N LEU A 185 2.41 6.31 -2.06
CA LEU A 185 3.16 6.29 -0.81
C LEU A 185 4.66 6.20 -1.11
N CYS A 186 5.36 7.30 -0.92
CA CYS A 186 6.81 7.35 -1.05
C CYS A 186 7.43 7.69 0.31
N PRO A 187 7.86 6.71 1.10
CA PRO A 187 8.57 6.96 2.34
C PRO A 187 10.00 7.40 2.02
N TRP A 188 10.15 8.59 1.51
CA TRP A 188 11.42 9.20 1.20
C TRP A 188 12.02 9.76 2.48
N ALA A 189 12.69 8.90 3.23
CA ALA A 189 13.48 9.30 4.38
C ALA A 189 14.93 8.92 4.14
N SER A 190 15.83 9.86 4.27
CA SER A 190 17.28 9.61 4.30
C SER A 190 17.86 10.21 5.55
N LEU A 191 18.81 9.53 6.17
CA LEU A 191 19.60 10.08 7.25
C LEU A 191 20.85 10.67 6.64
N VAL A 192 20.96 11.99 6.64
CA VAL A 192 22.05 12.75 6.03
C VAL A 192 22.76 13.53 7.13
N GLY A 193 24.05 13.18 7.39
CA GLY A 193 24.98 13.99 8.14
C GLY A 193 26.00 14.61 7.17
N ASP A 194 27.29 14.59 7.50
CA ASP A 194 28.38 14.93 6.56
C ASP A 194 28.39 13.99 5.34
N ARG A 195 27.75 12.84 5.48
CA ARG A 195 27.52 11.84 4.43
C ARG A 195 26.18 11.15 4.68
N THR A 196 25.59 10.59 3.63
CA THR A 196 24.39 9.76 3.77
C THR A 196 24.71 8.52 4.60
N LEU A 197 24.10 8.38 5.76
CA LEU A 197 24.26 7.23 6.66
C LEU A 197 23.37 6.08 6.24
N LEU A 198 22.10 6.36 5.91
CA LEU A 198 21.15 5.40 5.39
C LEU A 198 20.39 6.00 4.22
N ARG A 199 20.34 5.27 3.13
CA ARG A 199 19.54 5.62 1.95
C ARG A 199 18.07 5.18 2.15
N PRO A 200 17.11 5.76 1.42
CA PRO A 200 15.69 5.40 1.53
C PRO A 200 15.44 3.89 1.34
N GLU A 201 16.16 3.26 0.42
CA GLU A 201 16.06 1.82 0.16
C GLU A 201 16.48 1.01 1.37
N GLN A 202 17.57 1.38 2.03
CA GLN A 202 18.08 0.70 3.22
C GLN A 202 17.11 0.83 4.40
N ILE A 203 16.45 1.99 4.56
CA ILE A 203 15.42 2.18 5.57
C ILE A 203 14.22 1.26 5.29
N ARG A 204 13.77 1.16 4.03
CA ARG A 204 12.69 0.23 3.65
C ARG A 204 13.09 -1.23 3.86
N GLN A 205 14.33 -1.57 3.54
CA GLN A 205 14.88 -2.91 3.76
C GLN A 205 14.85 -3.30 5.25
N LEU A 206 15.30 -2.42 6.14
CA LEU A 206 15.22 -2.63 7.59
C LEU A 206 13.76 -2.81 8.07
N ARG A 207 12.84 -2.02 7.55
CA ARG A 207 11.42 -2.15 7.85
C ARG A 207 10.86 -3.50 7.36
N ARG A 208 11.27 -3.96 6.18
CA ARG A 208 10.86 -5.26 5.66
C ARG A 208 11.38 -6.41 6.51
N ILE A 209 12.66 -6.38 6.89
CA ILE A 209 13.25 -7.39 7.78
C ILE A 209 12.47 -7.47 9.09
N SER A 210 12.20 -6.33 9.72
CA SER A 210 11.44 -6.28 10.97
C SER A 210 10.02 -6.84 10.81
N ARG A 211 9.31 -6.46 9.75
CA ARG A 211 7.96 -6.95 9.46
C ARG A 211 7.95 -8.45 9.17
N ASP A 212 8.83 -8.93 8.32
CA ASP A 212 8.86 -10.32 7.88
C ASP A 212 9.25 -11.25 9.03
N HIS A 213 10.15 -10.79 9.92
CA HIS A 213 10.46 -11.50 11.15
C HIS A 213 9.23 -11.58 12.08
N SER A 214 8.53 -10.47 12.28
CA SER A 214 7.44 -10.39 13.27
C SER A 214 6.13 -11.03 12.78
N HIS A 215 5.85 -11.01 11.48
CA HIS A 215 4.55 -11.38 10.93
C HIS A 215 4.58 -12.53 9.92
N ARG A 216 5.73 -12.85 9.32
CA ARG A 216 5.87 -13.88 8.30
C ARG A 216 6.81 -15.02 8.72
N GLN A 217 7.38 -14.94 9.94
CA GLN A 217 8.35 -15.90 10.46
C GLN A 217 9.54 -16.13 9.52
N THR A 218 9.88 -15.11 8.72
CA THR A 218 10.97 -15.15 7.76
C THR A 218 12.23 -14.56 8.39
N GLY A 219 13.35 -15.29 8.30
CA GLY A 219 14.63 -14.83 8.83
C GLY A 219 15.19 -13.65 8.01
N ALA A 220 16.01 -12.81 8.64
CA ALA A 220 16.58 -11.62 8.02
C ALA A 220 17.37 -11.93 6.72
N LEU A 221 18.13 -13.03 6.71
CA LEU A 221 18.90 -13.45 5.53
C LEU A 221 17.97 -13.80 4.36
N ALA A 222 16.91 -14.55 4.60
CA ALA A 222 15.94 -14.88 3.56
C ALA A 222 15.23 -13.63 3.03
N THR A 223 14.95 -12.64 3.89
CA THR A 223 14.38 -11.35 3.44
C THR A 223 15.38 -10.58 2.58
N LEU A 224 16.67 -10.62 2.90
CA LEU A 224 17.72 -9.96 2.12
C LEU A 224 17.92 -10.62 0.75
N ASP A 225 17.85 -11.95 0.69
CA ASP A 225 17.99 -12.71 -0.54
C ASP A 225 16.86 -12.41 -1.56
N TYR A 226 15.68 -12.02 -1.06
CA TYR A 226 14.53 -11.62 -1.88
C TYR A 226 14.32 -10.11 -1.96
N TRP A 227 15.29 -9.31 -1.50
CA TRP A 227 15.18 -7.85 -1.65
C TRP A 227 15.45 -7.48 -3.11
N PRO A 228 14.53 -6.82 -3.80
CA PRO A 228 14.78 -6.33 -5.16
C PRO A 228 15.92 -5.30 -5.13
N ILE A 229 16.85 -5.47 -6.04
CA ILE A 229 18.03 -4.60 -6.19
C ILE A 229 17.65 -3.31 -6.92
#